data_0032b16e7c11c4ced02a91fbb414fe0c
#
_entry.id   0032b16e7c11c4ced02a91fbb414fe0c
#
_cell.length_a   1.000
_cell.length_b   1.000
_cell.length_c   1.000
_cell.angle_alpha   90.00
_cell.angle_beta   90.00
_cell.angle_gamma   90.00
#
_symmetry.space_group_name_H-M   'P 1'
#
loop_
_entity.id
_entity.type
_entity.pdbx_description
1 polymer ?
#
loop_
_entity_poly.entity_id
_entity_poly.type
_entity_poly.pdbx_seq_one_letter_code
_entity_poly.pdbx_strand_id
1 'polypeptide(L)'
;MDASQRPQLDKKKVDINYLLKEAPREQHFITGAQAMAEAVKRANVDMAIAYPITPQSEVMHLVGDIYAQGHIKEYYRAEEELGTMSAIAGAARAGVRLFTATSGPGLLRGLEAIVSWSGHRVPAVLGILTRVVNAPLSIQPDNIEMAYMMHCGAVMLHAENQQDTFDYTLAAFAITEKVDVYIPVAVATEGFFVTHAKGYVDMTADDICLNDFDPVAAPVPAMDNETPPARIQRDAPVQKSNFMSYLIHSVWQQEIWDSNKRAMKYIYEYLGGPIEVQNPEADVFVLGSGCAAAQCREAHRYAQEDGLSVGFVKVKAIRPFPTQEIRDALKNAKAVIVPEHNIIGLLCKEVKAAIPNGGIVVEGPRVYGGMTLPVELIMKEIHTSLGLEYDLKL
;
A
#
# COMPACT_ATOMS: atom_id res chain seq x y z
N MET A 1 -2.84 -30.35 -9.43
CA MET A 1 -3.65 -31.15 -8.50
C MET A 1 -5.11 -30.85 -8.78
N ASP A 2 -5.94 -31.87 -8.83
CA ASP A 2 -7.39 -31.70 -8.93
C ASP A 2 -7.89 -31.02 -7.63
N ALA A 3 -8.78 -30.03 -7.76
CA ALA A 3 -9.34 -29.29 -6.62
C ALA A 3 -9.99 -30.20 -5.57
N SER A 4 -10.49 -31.37 -5.99
CA SER A 4 -11.09 -32.39 -5.12
C SER A 4 -10.09 -33.14 -4.21
N GLN A 5 -8.78 -33.02 -4.47
CA GLN A 5 -7.71 -33.71 -3.73
C GLN A 5 -7.00 -32.83 -2.69
N ARG A 6 -7.40 -31.55 -2.57
CA ARG A 6 -6.79 -30.64 -1.61
C ARG A 6 -7.37 -30.82 -0.20
N PRO A 7 -6.56 -30.63 0.85
CA PRO A 7 -7.03 -30.73 2.22
C PRO A 7 -8.18 -29.75 2.50
N GLN A 8 -9.22 -30.22 3.17
CA GLN A 8 -10.18 -29.31 3.79
C GLN A 8 -9.63 -28.90 5.15
N LEU A 9 -9.37 -27.59 5.31
CA LEU A 9 -8.80 -27.05 6.54
C LEU A 9 -9.92 -26.55 7.45
N ASP A 10 -9.84 -26.92 8.72
CA ASP A 10 -10.68 -26.34 9.76
C ASP A 10 -10.06 -25.00 10.17
N LYS A 11 -10.69 -23.89 9.79
CA LYS A 11 -10.21 -22.53 10.04
C LYS A 11 -11.12 -21.80 10.99
N LYS A 12 -10.54 -21.18 12.03
CA LYS A 12 -11.23 -20.24 12.90
C LYS A 12 -11.37 -18.89 12.21
N LYS A 13 -12.59 -18.58 11.74
CA LYS A 13 -12.90 -17.31 11.07
C LYS A 13 -13.19 -16.23 12.09
N VAL A 14 -12.55 -15.06 11.92
CA VAL A 14 -12.62 -13.93 12.85
C VAL A 14 -12.72 -12.60 12.09
N ASP A 15 -13.12 -11.55 12.79
CA ASP A 15 -13.06 -10.19 12.23
C ASP A 15 -11.63 -9.63 12.24
N ILE A 16 -11.43 -8.54 11.47
CA ILE A 16 -10.11 -7.93 11.28
C ILE A 16 -9.55 -7.33 12.58
N ASN A 17 -10.37 -6.76 13.45
CA ASN A 17 -9.89 -6.17 14.69
C ASN A 17 -9.33 -7.25 15.62
N TYR A 18 -10.02 -8.40 15.72
CA TYR A 18 -9.48 -9.54 16.45
C TYR A 18 -8.14 -9.99 15.86
N LEU A 19 -8.07 -10.14 14.53
CA LEU A 19 -6.87 -10.62 13.84
C LEU A 19 -5.67 -9.68 14.01
N LEU A 20 -5.89 -8.36 13.95
CA LEU A 20 -4.81 -7.37 14.04
C LEU A 20 -4.43 -7.01 15.47
N LYS A 21 -5.37 -7.06 16.44
CA LYS A 21 -5.17 -6.43 17.77
C LYS A 21 -5.30 -7.37 18.96
N GLU A 22 -6.12 -8.45 18.85
CA GLU A 22 -6.52 -9.23 20.01
C GLU A 22 -5.99 -10.67 19.96
N ALA A 23 -5.85 -11.24 18.77
CA ALA A 23 -5.41 -12.61 18.60
C ALA A 23 -3.97 -12.80 19.13
N PRO A 24 -3.69 -13.91 19.82
CA PRO A 24 -2.32 -14.25 20.17
C PRO A 24 -1.43 -14.31 18.95
N ARG A 25 -0.24 -13.73 19.05
CA ARG A 25 0.76 -13.69 17.97
C ARG A 25 2.04 -14.35 18.42
N GLU A 26 2.70 -15.03 17.49
CA GLU A 26 4.03 -15.59 17.68
C GLU A 26 5.01 -14.86 16.75
N GLN A 27 6.23 -14.69 17.22
CA GLN A 27 7.27 -14.01 16.48
C GLN A 27 7.97 -14.95 15.50
N HIS A 28 8.03 -14.56 14.23
CA HIS A 28 8.67 -15.28 13.15
C HIS A 28 9.75 -14.41 12.50
N PHE A 29 10.86 -15.03 12.07
CA PHE A 29 11.96 -14.34 11.37
C PHE A 29 11.90 -14.67 9.88
N ILE A 30 11.17 -13.84 9.12
CA ILE A 30 10.78 -14.10 7.73
C ILE A 30 11.06 -12.92 6.82
N THR A 31 11.04 -13.16 5.50
CA THR A 31 11.17 -12.13 4.48
C THR A 31 9.87 -11.34 4.31
N GLY A 32 9.95 -10.13 3.72
CA GLY A 32 8.75 -9.36 3.39
C GLY A 32 7.85 -10.06 2.37
N ALA A 33 8.42 -10.83 1.45
CA ALA A 33 7.64 -11.68 0.53
C ALA A 33 6.86 -12.76 1.28
N GLN A 34 7.49 -13.41 2.26
CA GLN A 34 6.81 -14.36 3.14
C GLN A 34 5.74 -13.68 3.98
N ALA A 35 6.02 -12.49 4.54
CA ALA A 35 5.06 -11.72 5.32
C ALA A 35 3.80 -11.36 4.51
N MET A 36 3.95 -10.93 3.26
CA MET A 36 2.81 -10.66 2.37
C MET A 36 2.03 -11.94 2.06
N ALA A 37 2.69 -13.04 1.72
CA ALA A 37 2.03 -14.31 1.43
C ALA A 37 1.28 -14.88 2.65
N GLU A 38 1.87 -14.77 3.86
CA GLU A 38 1.23 -15.17 5.12
C GLU A 38 0.03 -14.29 5.47
N ALA A 39 0.05 -13.00 5.13
CA ALA A 39 -1.10 -12.13 5.24
C ALA A 39 -2.23 -12.54 4.28
N VAL A 40 -1.90 -12.88 3.02
CA VAL A 40 -2.86 -13.42 2.03
C VAL A 40 -3.52 -14.71 2.52
N LYS A 41 -2.75 -15.60 3.14
CA LYS A 41 -3.25 -16.84 3.76
C LYS A 41 -4.28 -16.53 4.85
N ARG A 42 -3.95 -15.62 5.78
CA ARG A 42 -4.82 -15.23 6.89
C ARG A 42 -5.98 -14.34 6.46
N ALA A 43 -5.87 -13.68 5.33
CA ALA A 43 -6.99 -12.97 4.73
C ALA A 43 -8.07 -13.89 4.17
N ASN A 44 -7.85 -15.22 4.15
CA ASN A 44 -8.79 -16.19 3.60
C ASN A 44 -9.21 -15.86 2.15
N VAL A 45 -8.20 -15.65 1.30
CA VAL A 45 -8.37 -15.26 -0.10
C VAL A 45 -9.06 -16.39 -0.88
N ASP A 46 -10.04 -16.03 -1.69
CA ASP A 46 -10.72 -16.99 -2.56
C ASP A 46 -9.89 -17.29 -3.80
N MET A 47 -9.37 -16.24 -4.46
CA MET A 47 -8.65 -16.40 -5.71
C MET A 47 -7.43 -15.47 -5.78
N ALA A 48 -6.28 -16.04 -6.15
CA ALA A 48 -5.09 -15.28 -6.48
C ALA A 48 -4.75 -15.46 -7.97
N ILE A 49 -4.41 -14.35 -8.64
CA ILE A 49 -4.07 -14.34 -10.06
C ILE A 49 -2.68 -13.73 -10.22
N ALA A 50 -1.82 -14.37 -10.99
CA ALA A 50 -0.43 -13.97 -11.09
C ALA A 50 0.15 -14.07 -12.50
N TYR A 51 1.10 -13.17 -12.75
CA TYR A 51 2.13 -13.31 -13.77
C TYR A 51 3.49 -13.00 -13.12
N PRO A 52 4.51 -13.86 -13.28
CA PRO A 52 5.77 -13.71 -12.55
C PRO A 52 6.63 -12.58 -13.09
N ILE A 53 7.03 -11.66 -12.20
CA ILE A 53 8.01 -10.61 -12.45
C ILE A 53 8.85 -10.38 -11.18
N THR A 54 10.20 -10.32 -11.31
CA THR A 54 11.09 -10.07 -10.16
C THR A 54 10.92 -8.64 -9.63
N PRO A 55 10.84 -8.38 -8.30
CA PRO A 55 10.95 -9.33 -7.17
C PRO A 55 9.62 -9.99 -6.73
N GLN A 56 8.50 -9.69 -7.37
CA GLN A 56 7.17 -10.19 -7.01
C GLN A 56 7.03 -11.72 -7.13
N SER A 57 7.80 -12.37 -8.00
CA SER A 57 7.69 -13.82 -8.27
C SER A 57 7.76 -14.66 -6.99
N GLU A 58 8.54 -14.24 -5.97
CA GLU A 58 8.65 -14.96 -4.70
C GLU A 58 7.32 -14.99 -3.97
N VAL A 59 6.61 -13.85 -3.88
CA VAL A 59 5.27 -13.79 -3.25
C VAL A 59 4.31 -14.77 -3.93
N MET A 60 4.29 -14.78 -5.26
CA MET A 60 3.34 -15.61 -5.99
C MET A 60 3.71 -17.09 -5.99
N HIS A 61 5.00 -17.45 -5.86
CA HIS A 61 5.39 -18.84 -5.59
C HIS A 61 4.87 -19.30 -4.23
N LEU A 62 5.08 -18.49 -3.17
CA LEU A 62 4.57 -18.79 -1.83
C LEU A 62 3.04 -18.87 -1.80
N VAL A 63 2.34 -17.97 -2.50
CA VAL A 63 0.88 -18.02 -2.64
C VAL A 63 0.44 -19.28 -3.39
N GLY A 64 1.21 -19.74 -4.38
CA GLY A 64 0.99 -21.01 -5.06
C GLY A 64 1.15 -22.22 -4.12
N ASP A 65 2.13 -22.19 -3.21
CA ASP A 65 2.31 -23.23 -2.19
C ASP A 65 1.14 -23.22 -1.18
N ILE A 66 0.70 -22.04 -0.75
CA ILE A 66 -0.46 -21.83 0.12
C ILE A 66 -1.74 -22.37 -0.55
N TYR A 67 -1.89 -22.18 -1.86
CA TYR A 67 -2.95 -22.78 -2.66
C TYR A 67 -2.87 -24.30 -2.66
N ALA A 68 -1.67 -24.88 -2.87
CA ALA A 68 -1.47 -26.32 -2.85
C ALA A 68 -1.78 -26.94 -1.48
N GLN A 69 -1.57 -26.20 -0.38
CA GLN A 69 -1.93 -26.56 0.98
C GLN A 69 -3.43 -26.46 1.28
N GLY A 70 -4.25 -25.90 0.36
CA GLY A 70 -5.71 -25.79 0.51
C GLY A 70 -6.20 -24.50 1.19
N HIS A 71 -5.32 -23.53 1.47
CA HIS A 71 -5.71 -22.28 2.11
C HIS A 71 -6.40 -21.27 1.17
N ILE A 72 -6.14 -21.35 -0.13
CA ILE A 72 -6.74 -20.52 -1.19
C ILE A 72 -7.57 -21.42 -2.08
N LYS A 73 -8.76 -20.98 -2.51
CA LYS A 73 -9.66 -21.81 -3.32
C LYS A 73 -9.18 -21.96 -4.76
N GLU A 74 -8.73 -20.85 -5.38
CA GLU A 74 -8.28 -20.84 -6.77
C GLU A 74 -6.97 -20.07 -6.94
N TYR A 75 -6.09 -20.58 -7.80
CA TYR A 75 -4.85 -19.93 -8.20
C TYR A 75 -4.69 -19.99 -9.71
N TYR A 76 -4.72 -18.85 -10.36
CA TYR A 76 -4.63 -18.73 -11.81
C TYR A 76 -3.33 -18.05 -12.24
N ARG A 77 -2.61 -18.67 -13.16
CA ARG A 77 -1.42 -18.10 -13.80
C ARG A 77 -1.80 -17.54 -15.15
N ALA A 78 -1.75 -16.22 -15.27
CA ALA A 78 -2.00 -15.52 -16.51
C ALA A 78 -0.76 -15.55 -17.44
N GLU A 79 -0.92 -15.13 -18.67
CA GLU A 79 0.16 -15.10 -19.66
C GLU A 79 0.92 -13.77 -19.68
N GLU A 80 0.32 -12.70 -19.11
CA GLU A 80 0.91 -11.37 -19.00
C GLU A 80 0.20 -10.53 -17.92
N GLU A 81 0.79 -9.37 -17.56
CA GLU A 81 0.25 -8.50 -16.50
C GLU A 81 -1.09 -7.87 -16.87
N LEU A 82 -1.28 -7.43 -18.12
CA LEU A 82 -2.58 -6.89 -18.57
C LEU A 82 -3.68 -7.95 -18.46
N GLY A 83 -3.39 -9.19 -18.87
CA GLY A 83 -4.29 -10.33 -18.70
C GLY A 83 -4.59 -10.62 -17.24
N THR A 84 -3.58 -10.56 -16.36
CA THR A 84 -3.73 -10.69 -14.90
C THR A 84 -4.70 -9.66 -14.34
N MET A 85 -4.48 -8.37 -14.63
CA MET A 85 -5.29 -7.27 -14.08
C MET A 85 -6.71 -7.27 -14.64
N SER A 86 -6.88 -7.67 -15.91
CA SER A 86 -8.21 -7.86 -16.53
C SER A 86 -8.97 -9.03 -15.91
N ALA A 87 -8.26 -10.14 -15.61
CA ALA A 87 -8.85 -11.29 -14.95
C ALA A 87 -9.29 -10.99 -13.51
N ILE A 88 -8.54 -10.17 -12.76
CA ILE A 88 -8.95 -9.65 -11.44
C ILE A 88 -10.28 -8.88 -11.55
N ALA A 89 -10.41 -7.97 -12.52
CA ALA A 89 -11.64 -7.22 -12.73
C ALA A 89 -12.83 -8.15 -13.09
N GLY A 90 -12.57 -9.17 -13.88
CA GLY A 90 -13.59 -10.19 -14.22
C GLY A 90 -13.99 -11.03 -13.02
N ALA A 91 -13.04 -11.53 -12.24
CA ALA A 91 -13.28 -12.34 -11.06
C ALA A 91 -14.00 -11.57 -9.94
N ALA A 92 -13.74 -10.26 -9.80
CA ALA A 92 -14.44 -9.41 -8.85
C ALA A 92 -15.96 -9.44 -9.03
N ARG A 93 -16.44 -9.64 -10.26
CA ARG A 93 -17.87 -9.75 -10.59
C ARG A 93 -18.50 -11.05 -10.06
N ALA A 94 -17.68 -12.06 -9.79
CA ALA A 94 -18.15 -13.28 -9.15
C ALA A 94 -18.30 -13.14 -7.62
N GLY A 95 -17.89 -12.00 -7.05
CA GLY A 95 -18.02 -11.73 -5.63
C GLY A 95 -17.06 -12.55 -4.78
N VAL A 96 -15.81 -12.68 -5.20
CA VAL A 96 -14.74 -13.42 -4.53
C VAL A 96 -13.66 -12.48 -4.00
N ARG A 97 -13.02 -12.86 -2.89
CA ARG A 97 -11.87 -12.12 -2.33
C ARG A 97 -10.62 -12.36 -3.17
N LEU A 98 -10.03 -11.26 -3.66
CA LEU A 98 -9.02 -11.28 -4.71
C LEU A 98 -7.68 -10.73 -4.25
N PHE A 99 -6.62 -11.41 -4.69
CA PHE A 99 -5.25 -10.94 -4.53
C PHE A 99 -4.47 -11.05 -5.84
N THR A 100 -3.66 -10.04 -6.10
CA THR A 100 -2.58 -10.10 -7.09
C THR A 100 -1.40 -9.26 -6.64
N ALA A 101 -0.24 -9.47 -7.23
CA ALA A 101 0.93 -8.65 -7.01
C ALA A 101 1.70 -8.45 -8.33
N THR A 102 2.45 -7.34 -8.42
CA THR A 102 3.28 -7.01 -9.57
C THR A 102 4.47 -6.15 -9.16
N SER A 103 5.33 -5.81 -10.10
CA SER A 103 6.53 -4.98 -9.89
C SER A 103 6.84 -4.17 -11.14
N GLY A 104 7.35 -2.96 -10.97
CA GLY A 104 8.01 -2.15 -12.01
C GLY A 104 7.30 -2.12 -13.36
N PRO A 105 7.98 -2.60 -14.43
CA PRO A 105 7.39 -2.61 -15.77
C PRO A 105 6.09 -3.41 -15.87
N GLY A 106 5.91 -4.44 -15.03
CA GLY A 106 4.66 -5.21 -14.99
C GLY A 106 3.48 -4.40 -14.48
N LEU A 107 3.71 -3.50 -13.50
CA LEU A 107 2.69 -2.54 -13.09
C LEU A 107 2.26 -1.67 -14.27
N LEU A 108 3.22 -1.12 -15.00
CA LEU A 108 2.93 -0.25 -16.15
C LEU A 108 2.21 -1.01 -17.27
N ARG A 109 2.57 -2.28 -17.51
CA ARG A 109 1.88 -3.14 -18.47
C ARG A 109 0.43 -3.41 -18.08
N GLY A 110 0.15 -3.59 -16.79
CA GLY A 110 -1.19 -3.81 -16.25
C GLY A 110 -1.99 -2.54 -16.00
N LEU A 111 -1.37 -1.36 -16.11
CA LEU A 111 -1.95 -0.09 -15.67
C LEU A 111 -3.24 0.26 -16.42
N GLU A 112 -3.34 -0.07 -17.69
CA GLU A 112 -4.55 0.14 -18.51
C GLU A 112 -5.78 -0.50 -17.85
N ALA A 113 -5.67 -1.71 -17.34
CA ALA A 113 -6.76 -2.36 -16.63
C ALA A 113 -6.95 -1.77 -15.22
N ILE A 114 -5.84 -1.52 -14.49
CA ILE A 114 -5.88 -1.04 -13.11
C ILE A 114 -6.58 0.31 -12.97
N VAL A 115 -6.36 1.25 -13.91
CA VAL A 115 -7.02 2.57 -13.88
C VAL A 115 -8.54 2.48 -13.93
N SER A 116 -9.08 1.37 -14.46
CA SER A 116 -10.52 1.13 -14.52
C SER A 116 -11.09 0.49 -13.24
N TRP A 117 -10.25 -0.10 -12.38
CA TRP A 117 -10.70 -0.88 -11.22
C TRP A 117 -11.53 -0.07 -10.24
N SER A 118 -11.10 1.15 -9.92
CA SER A 118 -11.85 2.00 -8.97
C SER A 118 -13.23 2.37 -9.52
N GLY A 119 -13.32 2.68 -10.82
CA GLY A 119 -14.59 2.95 -11.50
C GLY A 119 -15.49 1.72 -11.59
N HIS A 120 -14.91 0.53 -11.76
CA HIS A 120 -15.64 -0.74 -11.79
C HIS A 120 -15.89 -1.32 -10.40
N ARG A 121 -15.49 -0.65 -9.33
CA ARG A 121 -15.65 -1.13 -7.96
C ARG A 121 -15.07 -2.53 -7.75
N VAL A 122 -13.80 -2.70 -8.08
CA VAL A 122 -13.04 -3.94 -7.90
C VAL A 122 -12.46 -3.97 -6.49
N PRO A 123 -13.01 -4.73 -5.55
CA PRO A 123 -12.49 -4.84 -4.18
C PRO A 123 -11.32 -5.86 -4.16
N ALA A 124 -10.20 -5.47 -4.75
CA ALA A 124 -9.03 -6.33 -4.82
C ALA A 124 -7.84 -5.72 -4.08
N VAL A 125 -6.99 -6.57 -3.53
CA VAL A 125 -5.70 -6.18 -2.96
C VAL A 125 -4.60 -6.42 -3.97
N LEU A 126 -3.80 -5.35 -4.21
CA LEU A 126 -2.65 -5.35 -5.12
C LEU A 126 -1.35 -5.15 -4.33
N GLY A 127 -0.50 -6.17 -4.28
CA GLY A 127 0.88 -6.02 -3.83
C GLY A 127 1.74 -5.34 -4.91
N ILE A 128 2.45 -4.26 -4.54
CA ILE A 128 3.42 -3.59 -5.42
C ILE A 128 4.81 -3.77 -4.79
N LEU A 129 5.61 -4.66 -5.36
CA LEU A 129 6.98 -4.86 -4.93
C LEU A 129 7.87 -3.98 -5.78
N THR A 130 8.23 -2.80 -5.24
CA THR A 130 8.79 -1.70 -6.03
C THR A 130 10.16 -2.02 -6.61
N ARG A 131 10.40 -1.62 -7.87
CA ARG A 131 11.68 -1.72 -8.56
C ARG A 131 11.78 -0.66 -9.67
N VAL A 132 12.99 -0.49 -10.22
CA VAL A 132 13.22 0.41 -11.35
C VAL A 132 12.35 0.04 -12.56
N VAL A 133 11.66 1.04 -13.11
CA VAL A 133 10.75 0.88 -14.28
C VAL A 133 11.39 1.29 -15.60
N ASN A 134 12.38 2.21 -15.55
CA ASN A 134 13.00 2.79 -16.73
C ASN A 134 14.36 2.14 -17.05
N ALA A 135 14.84 2.34 -18.28
CA ALA A 135 16.21 1.99 -18.65
C ALA A 135 17.22 3.03 -18.09
N PRO A 136 18.40 2.61 -17.61
CA PRO A 136 18.86 1.22 -17.54
C PRO A 136 18.07 0.40 -16.53
N LEU A 137 17.67 -0.82 -16.92
CA LEU A 137 16.82 -1.65 -16.09
C LEU A 137 17.57 -2.18 -14.87
N SER A 138 16.92 -2.15 -13.72
CA SER A 138 17.37 -2.78 -12.49
C SER A 138 16.22 -3.47 -11.80
N ILE A 139 16.50 -4.58 -11.11
CA ILE A 139 15.51 -5.26 -10.25
C ILE A 139 15.49 -4.66 -8.83
N GLN A 140 16.41 -3.75 -8.56
CA GLN A 140 16.53 -3.09 -7.26
C GLN A 140 15.44 -2.02 -7.06
N PRO A 141 15.10 -1.67 -5.81
CA PRO A 141 13.98 -0.80 -5.51
C PRO A 141 14.15 0.62 -6.06
N ASP A 142 13.05 1.14 -6.53
CA ASP A 142 12.83 2.55 -6.87
C ASP A 142 11.32 2.78 -6.79
N ASN A 143 10.89 3.80 -6.06
CA ASN A 143 9.47 4.00 -5.79
C ASN A 143 8.74 4.82 -6.87
N ILE A 144 9.34 5.01 -8.05
CA ILE A 144 8.76 5.83 -9.11
C ILE A 144 7.44 5.24 -9.65
N GLU A 145 7.27 3.92 -9.63
CA GLU A 145 6.05 3.26 -10.07
C GLU A 145 4.83 3.62 -9.22
N MET A 146 5.04 3.99 -7.95
CA MET A 146 3.95 4.46 -7.10
C MET A 146 3.30 5.74 -7.65
N ALA A 147 4.08 6.60 -8.34
CA ALA A 147 3.56 7.81 -8.96
C ALA A 147 2.45 7.51 -9.98
N TYR A 148 2.57 6.42 -10.73
CA TYR A 148 1.55 6.03 -11.70
C TYR A 148 0.25 5.55 -11.02
N MET A 149 0.39 4.89 -9.86
CA MET A 149 -0.77 4.43 -9.09
C MET A 149 -1.52 5.54 -8.35
N MET A 150 -0.85 6.64 -8.01
CA MET A 150 -1.43 7.72 -7.21
C MET A 150 -2.67 8.36 -7.82
N HIS A 151 -2.89 8.18 -9.12
CA HIS A 151 -4.01 8.75 -9.87
C HIS A 151 -5.05 7.73 -10.34
N CYS A 152 -4.91 6.47 -9.93
CA CYS A 152 -5.85 5.38 -10.30
C CYS A 152 -7.09 5.30 -9.40
N GLY A 153 -7.23 6.18 -8.41
CA GLY A 153 -8.35 6.15 -7.45
C GLY A 153 -8.26 5.06 -6.39
N ALA A 154 -7.21 4.24 -6.39
CA ALA A 154 -6.97 3.21 -5.37
C ALA A 154 -6.53 3.82 -4.04
N VAL A 155 -6.82 3.13 -2.93
CA VAL A 155 -6.13 3.37 -1.66
C VAL A 155 -4.71 2.82 -1.76
N MET A 156 -3.73 3.55 -1.22
CA MET A 156 -2.32 3.13 -1.27
C MET A 156 -1.68 3.23 0.10
N LEU A 157 -1.15 2.11 0.57
CA LEU A 157 -0.37 1.98 1.79
C LEU A 157 1.09 1.67 1.42
N HIS A 158 2.05 2.20 2.18
CA HIS A 158 3.48 1.99 1.94
C HIS A 158 4.15 1.43 3.19
N ALA A 159 4.55 0.17 3.13
CA ALA A 159 5.10 -0.58 4.25
C ALA A 159 6.58 -0.24 4.49
N GLU A 160 6.95 0.04 5.74
CA GLU A 160 8.32 0.33 6.16
C GLU A 160 9.20 -0.94 6.24
N ASN A 161 8.59 -2.05 6.68
CA ASN A 161 9.28 -3.28 7.01
C ASN A 161 8.37 -4.52 6.83
N GLN A 162 8.85 -5.68 7.26
CA GLN A 162 8.13 -6.95 7.15
C GLN A 162 6.84 -6.98 7.96
N GLN A 163 6.84 -6.38 9.17
CA GLN A 163 5.63 -6.31 9.99
C GLN A 163 4.56 -5.45 9.34
N ASP A 164 4.93 -4.27 8.83
CA ASP A 164 4.00 -3.41 8.09
C ASP A 164 3.46 -4.13 6.85
N THR A 165 4.34 -4.86 6.12
CA THR A 165 3.93 -5.62 4.94
C THR A 165 2.83 -6.63 5.29
N PHE A 166 2.96 -7.32 6.42
CA PHE A 166 1.95 -8.25 6.92
C PHE A 166 0.67 -7.52 7.34
N ASP A 167 0.77 -6.57 8.26
CA ASP A 167 -0.40 -5.90 8.84
C ASP A 167 -1.15 -5.05 7.81
N TYR A 168 -0.43 -4.34 6.92
CA TYR A 168 -1.07 -3.52 5.87
C TYR A 168 -1.75 -4.38 4.82
N THR A 169 -1.18 -5.55 4.48
CA THR A 169 -1.83 -6.48 3.55
C THR A 169 -3.12 -7.04 4.14
N LEU A 170 -3.15 -7.41 5.42
CA LEU A 170 -4.37 -7.83 6.11
C LEU A 170 -5.40 -6.69 6.18
N ALA A 171 -4.98 -5.50 6.59
CA ALA A 171 -5.84 -4.32 6.65
C ALA A 171 -6.41 -3.95 5.27
N ALA A 172 -5.61 -4.11 4.20
CA ALA A 172 -6.03 -3.82 2.83
C ALA A 172 -7.27 -4.62 2.42
N PHE A 173 -7.33 -5.92 2.76
CA PHE A 173 -8.53 -6.72 2.50
C PHE A 173 -9.76 -6.19 3.25
N ALA A 174 -9.60 -5.88 4.52
CA ALA A 174 -10.71 -5.34 5.30
C ALA A 174 -11.17 -3.96 4.83
N ILE A 175 -10.25 -3.11 4.36
CA ILE A 175 -10.56 -1.76 3.85
C ILE A 175 -11.30 -1.85 2.51
N THR A 176 -10.77 -2.65 1.56
CA THR A 176 -11.37 -2.76 0.23
C THR A 176 -12.79 -3.32 0.25
N GLU A 177 -13.11 -4.15 1.25
CA GLU A 177 -14.41 -4.81 1.40
C GLU A 177 -15.48 -3.95 2.11
N LYS A 178 -15.10 -2.77 2.64
CA LYS A 178 -16.08 -1.87 3.26
C LYS A 178 -17.01 -1.30 2.21
N VAL A 179 -18.32 -1.38 2.47
CA VAL A 179 -19.40 -0.94 1.56
C VAL A 179 -19.20 0.51 1.11
N ASP A 180 -18.82 1.38 2.04
CA ASP A 180 -18.61 2.81 1.79
C ASP A 180 -17.24 3.12 1.14
N VAL A 181 -16.36 2.13 1.00
CA VAL A 181 -15.06 2.22 0.30
C VAL A 181 -15.14 1.49 -1.04
N TYR A 182 -15.13 0.19 -1.04
CA TYR A 182 -15.31 -0.76 -2.15
C TYR A 182 -14.54 -0.38 -3.43
N ILE A 183 -13.26 -0.06 -3.28
CA ILE A 183 -12.30 0.27 -4.33
C ILE A 183 -11.00 -0.51 -4.06
N PRO A 184 -10.12 -0.68 -5.07
CA PRO A 184 -8.88 -1.42 -4.85
C PRO A 184 -7.99 -0.77 -3.79
N VAL A 185 -7.26 -1.61 -3.06
CA VAL A 185 -6.21 -1.19 -2.12
C VAL A 185 -4.88 -1.77 -2.56
N ALA A 186 -3.89 -0.89 -2.76
CA ALA A 186 -2.52 -1.26 -3.07
C ALA A 186 -1.64 -1.20 -1.82
N VAL A 187 -0.80 -2.20 -1.63
CA VAL A 187 0.24 -2.23 -0.59
C VAL A 187 1.59 -2.26 -1.27
N ALA A 188 2.32 -1.16 -1.18
CA ALA A 188 3.67 -1.05 -1.72
C ALA A 188 4.71 -1.44 -0.68
N THR A 189 5.75 -2.15 -1.11
CA THR A 189 6.91 -2.52 -0.31
C THR A 189 8.14 -2.61 -1.20
N GLU A 190 9.29 -2.17 -0.70
CA GLU A 190 10.51 -2.14 -1.50
C GLU A 190 11.02 -3.54 -1.82
N GLY A 191 11.19 -3.77 -3.13
CA GLY A 191 11.84 -4.96 -3.64
C GLY A 191 13.25 -5.10 -3.08
N PHE A 192 13.66 -6.32 -2.77
CA PHE A 192 14.92 -6.70 -2.14
C PHE A 192 15.17 -6.12 -0.74
N PHE A 193 15.00 -4.81 -0.51
CA PHE A 193 15.30 -4.20 0.80
C PHE A 193 14.35 -4.66 1.90
N VAL A 194 13.08 -4.86 1.57
CA VAL A 194 12.09 -5.42 2.49
C VAL A 194 11.72 -6.84 2.07
N THR A 195 11.44 -7.04 0.77
CA THR A 195 10.87 -8.31 0.28
C THR A 195 11.81 -9.50 0.43
N HIS A 196 13.14 -9.33 0.32
CA HIS A 196 14.13 -10.41 0.43
C HIS A 196 14.95 -10.37 1.73
N ALA A 197 14.92 -9.24 2.45
CA ALA A 197 15.50 -9.17 3.78
C ALA A 197 14.57 -9.83 4.80
N LYS A 198 15.16 -10.49 5.79
CA LYS A 198 14.41 -11.06 6.92
C LYS A 198 14.27 -10.06 8.05
N GLY A 199 13.11 -10.05 8.67
CA GLY A 199 12.79 -9.28 9.86
C GLY A 199 11.85 -10.06 10.77
N TYR A 200 11.68 -9.57 11.97
CA TYR A 200 10.73 -10.15 12.91
C TYR A 200 9.33 -9.71 12.58
N VAL A 201 8.41 -10.68 12.52
CA VAL A 201 6.98 -10.47 12.26
C VAL A 201 6.18 -11.24 13.28
N ASP A 202 5.35 -10.53 14.01
CA ASP A 202 4.40 -11.12 14.95
C ASP A 202 3.12 -11.48 14.17
N MET A 203 2.82 -12.79 14.10
CA MET A 203 1.71 -13.33 13.32
C MET A 203 0.80 -14.20 14.17
N THR A 204 -0.47 -14.24 13.82
CA THR A 204 -1.44 -15.19 14.40
C THR A 204 -1.17 -16.62 13.92
N ALA A 205 -1.73 -17.61 14.62
CA ALA A 205 -1.69 -19.00 14.20
C ALA A 205 -2.29 -19.22 12.80
N ASP A 206 -1.88 -20.30 12.15
CA ASP A 206 -2.20 -20.61 10.75
C ASP A 206 -3.66 -20.97 10.50
N ASP A 207 -4.36 -21.41 11.53
CA ASP A 207 -5.78 -21.77 11.51
C ASP A 207 -6.71 -20.59 11.75
N ILE A 208 -6.19 -19.40 12.12
CA ILE A 208 -6.96 -18.18 12.34
C ILE A 208 -6.93 -17.33 11.07
N CYS A 209 -8.11 -17.02 10.53
CA CYS A 209 -8.22 -16.22 9.31
C CYS A 209 -9.44 -15.27 9.35
N LEU A 210 -9.49 -14.33 8.41
CA LEU A 210 -10.65 -13.46 8.22
C LEU A 210 -11.91 -14.25 7.90
N ASN A 211 -13.06 -13.71 8.34
CA ASN A 211 -14.38 -14.15 7.91
C ASN A 211 -14.46 -14.25 6.39
N ASP A 212 -15.38 -15.06 5.88
CA ASP A 212 -15.63 -15.12 4.44
C ASP A 212 -16.00 -13.72 3.91
N PHE A 213 -15.60 -13.46 2.69
CA PHE A 213 -16.02 -12.26 1.99
C PHE A 213 -17.51 -12.36 1.68
N ASP A 214 -18.28 -11.38 2.15
CA ASP A 214 -19.67 -11.19 1.74
C ASP A 214 -19.73 -10.02 0.77
N PRO A 215 -19.86 -10.28 -0.56
CA PRO A 215 -19.90 -9.24 -1.54
C PRO A 215 -21.17 -8.42 -1.41
N VAL A 216 -21.10 -7.35 -0.65
CA VAL A 216 -22.18 -6.38 -0.53
C VAL A 216 -22.30 -5.52 -1.77
N ALA A 217 -23.46 -4.93 -1.95
CA ALA A 217 -23.72 -3.95 -2.96
C ALA A 217 -22.70 -2.80 -2.90
N ALA A 218 -21.89 -2.69 -3.94
CA ALA A 218 -21.04 -1.53 -4.09
C ALA A 218 -21.88 -0.25 -4.07
N PRO A 219 -21.44 0.83 -3.39
CA PRO A 219 -22.12 2.10 -3.47
C PRO A 219 -22.07 2.57 -4.93
N VAL A 220 -23.21 2.48 -5.58
CA VAL A 220 -23.43 3.09 -6.90
C VAL A 220 -24.07 4.43 -6.62
N PRO A 221 -23.55 5.55 -7.16
CA PRO A 221 -24.26 6.81 -7.10
C PRO A 221 -25.70 6.59 -7.55
N ALA A 222 -26.66 7.06 -6.76
CA ALA A 222 -28.09 6.86 -7.02
C ALA A 222 -28.47 7.56 -8.34
N MET A 223 -28.31 6.86 -9.44
CA MET A 223 -28.67 7.34 -10.77
C MET A 223 -29.96 6.72 -11.29
N ASP A 224 -30.38 5.65 -10.66
CA ASP A 224 -31.68 5.07 -10.81
C ASP A 224 -31.98 4.17 -9.58
N ASN A 225 -33.14 4.37 -8.97
CA ASN A 225 -33.57 3.62 -7.80
C ASN A 225 -33.98 2.17 -8.12
N GLU A 226 -34.02 1.79 -9.39
CA GLU A 226 -34.47 0.47 -9.85
C GLU A 226 -33.31 -0.49 -10.06
N THR A 227 -32.09 0.01 -9.97
CA THR A 227 -30.91 -0.81 -10.15
C THR A 227 -30.61 -1.56 -8.87
N PRO A 228 -30.86 -2.88 -8.76
CA PRO A 228 -30.54 -3.61 -7.56
C PRO A 228 -29.05 -3.47 -7.27
N PRO A 229 -28.68 -3.34 -5.98
CA PRO A 229 -27.29 -3.44 -5.57
C PRO A 229 -26.78 -4.80 -6.06
N ALA A 230 -25.99 -4.78 -7.09
CA ALA A 230 -25.51 -6.01 -7.66
C ALA A 230 -24.42 -6.58 -6.76
N ARG A 231 -24.59 -7.81 -6.32
CA ARG A 231 -23.47 -8.70 -6.01
C ARG A 231 -22.51 -8.80 -7.18
N ILE A 232 -22.95 -8.38 -8.34
CA ILE A 232 -22.18 -8.31 -9.57
C ILE A 232 -21.86 -6.84 -9.77
N GLN A 233 -20.59 -6.54 -9.78
CA GLN A 233 -20.06 -5.26 -10.12
C GLN A 233 -20.60 -4.82 -11.48
N ARG A 234 -21.21 -3.62 -11.53
CA ARG A 234 -21.71 -3.10 -12.78
C ARG A 234 -20.61 -2.37 -13.51
N ASP A 235 -20.66 -2.47 -14.80
CA ASP A 235 -19.89 -1.60 -15.66
C ASP A 235 -20.24 -0.15 -15.36
N ALA A 236 -19.27 0.75 -15.49
CA ALA A 236 -19.53 2.17 -15.44
C ALA A 236 -20.68 2.50 -16.41
N PRO A 237 -21.62 3.38 -16.05
CA PRO A 237 -22.78 3.67 -16.86
C PRO A 237 -22.39 4.02 -18.29
N VAL A 238 -22.98 3.33 -19.27
CA VAL A 238 -22.71 3.59 -20.68
C VAL A 238 -23.38 4.89 -21.08
N GLN A 239 -22.64 5.73 -21.74
CA GLN A 239 -23.03 7.04 -22.21
C GLN A 239 -24.21 6.96 -23.18
N LYS A 240 -25.39 7.52 -22.82
CA LYS A 240 -26.56 7.56 -23.65
C LYS A 240 -26.81 8.91 -24.34
N SER A 241 -26.27 10.00 -23.78
CA SER A 241 -26.29 11.34 -24.37
C SER A 241 -25.13 12.18 -23.83
N ASN A 242 -24.67 13.17 -24.59
CA ASN A 242 -23.51 13.98 -24.21
C ASN A 242 -23.69 14.67 -22.85
N PHE A 243 -24.83 15.30 -22.59
CA PHE A 243 -25.08 16.01 -21.34
C PHE A 243 -25.19 15.05 -20.14
N MET A 244 -25.98 14.01 -20.23
CA MET A 244 -26.13 12.99 -19.18
C MET A 244 -24.82 12.27 -18.93
N SER A 245 -24.02 12.07 -19.96
CA SER A 245 -22.71 11.49 -19.86
C SER A 245 -21.76 12.31 -18.97
N TYR A 246 -21.65 13.61 -19.22
CA TYR A 246 -20.79 14.47 -18.40
C TYR A 246 -21.22 14.48 -16.94
N LEU A 247 -22.51 14.53 -16.66
CA LEU A 247 -23.07 14.50 -15.33
C LEU A 247 -22.76 13.16 -14.64
N ILE A 248 -23.04 12.06 -15.31
CA ILE A 248 -22.78 10.70 -14.81
C ILE A 248 -21.30 10.52 -14.52
N HIS A 249 -20.43 10.88 -15.46
CA HIS A 249 -18.99 10.73 -15.31
C HIS A 249 -18.46 11.57 -14.15
N SER A 250 -18.91 12.82 -14.04
CA SER A 250 -18.51 13.71 -12.95
C SER A 250 -18.92 13.17 -11.58
N VAL A 251 -20.17 12.74 -11.40
CA VAL A 251 -20.67 12.16 -10.14
C VAL A 251 -19.91 10.88 -9.80
N TRP A 252 -19.64 10.02 -10.81
CA TRP A 252 -18.92 8.77 -10.59
C TRP A 252 -17.47 9.00 -10.18
N GLN A 253 -16.77 9.93 -10.84
CA GLN A 253 -15.41 10.29 -10.46
C GLN A 253 -15.34 10.88 -9.04
N GLN A 254 -16.31 11.75 -8.70
CA GLN A 254 -16.39 12.29 -7.33
C GLN A 254 -16.58 11.18 -6.31
N GLU A 255 -17.46 10.21 -6.58
CA GLU A 255 -17.71 9.08 -5.67
C GLU A 255 -16.48 8.18 -5.49
N ILE A 256 -15.66 7.97 -6.53
CA ILE A 256 -14.39 7.24 -6.40
C ILE A 256 -13.47 7.96 -5.41
N TRP A 257 -13.31 9.28 -5.56
CA TRP A 257 -12.48 10.07 -4.66
C TRP A 257 -13.02 10.14 -3.23
N ASP A 258 -14.33 10.20 -3.07
CA ASP A 258 -14.97 10.19 -1.76
C ASP A 258 -14.86 8.81 -1.09
N SER A 259 -14.96 7.72 -1.83
CA SER A 259 -14.65 6.38 -1.34
C SER A 259 -13.19 6.27 -0.88
N ASN A 260 -12.25 6.82 -1.65
CA ASN A 260 -10.84 6.86 -1.26
C ASN A 260 -10.66 7.64 0.06
N LYS A 261 -11.31 8.79 0.23
CA LYS A 261 -11.26 9.56 1.50
C LYS A 261 -11.89 8.79 2.67
N ARG A 262 -13.01 8.09 2.45
CA ARG A 262 -13.66 7.29 3.50
C ARG A 262 -12.78 6.14 4.01
N ALA A 263 -11.85 5.66 3.20
CA ALA A 263 -10.87 4.67 3.63
C ALA A 263 -10.01 5.16 4.81
N MET A 264 -9.81 6.48 4.96
CA MET A 264 -9.05 7.07 6.07
C MET A 264 -9.58 6.62 7.43
N LYS A 265 -10.91 6.54 7.62
CA LYS A 265 -11.54 6.04 8.84
C LYS A 265 -11.03 4.65 9.22
N TYR A 266 -10.92 3.77 8.25
CA TYR A 266 -10.47 2.38 8.46
C TYR A 266 -8.95 2.28 8.61
N ILE A 267 -8.19 3.18 8.00
CA ILE A 267 -6.76 3.30 8.26
C ILE A 267 -6.51 3.69 9.72
N TYR A 268 -7.31 4.62 10.27
CA TYR A 268 -7.26 4.91 11.71
C TYR A 268 -7.65 3.70 12.56
N GLU A 269 -8.74 3.04 12.20
CA GLU A 269 -9.24 1.89 12.95
C GLU A 269 -8.25 0.74 12.97
N TYR A 270 -7.65 0.38 11.83
CA TYR A 270 -6.84 -0.85 11.72
C TYR A 270 -5.35 -0.63 11.93
N LEU A 271 -4.83 0.53 11.53
CA LEU A 271 -3.40 0.83 11.53
C LEU A 271 -3.00 1.94 12.51
N GLY A 272 -3.93 2.42 13.34
CA GLY A 272 -3.68 3.49 14.31
C GLY A 272 -3.46 4.86 13.67
N GLY A 273 -3.89 5.04 12.42
CA GLY A 273 -3.80 6.29 11.67
C GLY A 273 -2.85 6.23 10.46
N PRO A 274 -2.93 7.24 9.59
CA PRO A 274 -2.19 7.30 8.34
C PRO A 274 -0.73 7.75 8.49
N ILE A 275 -0.37 8.30 9.65
CA ILE A 275 0.99 8.70 10.01
C ILE A 275 1.35 8.21 11.43
N GLU A 276 2.64 8.19 11.73
CA GLU A 276 3.21 8.09 13.08
C GLU A 276 4.06 9.32 13.31
N VAL A 277 4.00 9.92 14.50
CA VAL A 277 4.74 11.14 14.84
C VAL A 277 5.50 10.94 16.15
N GLN A 278 6.77 11.33 16.17
CA GLN A 278 7.60 11.38 17.37
C GLN A 278 8.21 12.78 17.50
N ASN A 279 8.31 13.28 18.72
CA ASN A 279 8.80 14.62 19.07
C ASN A 279 8.13 15.74 18.25
N PRO A 280 6.81 15.98 18.41
CA PRO A 280 6.04 16.91 17.57
C PRO A 280 6.37 18.41 17.81
N GLU A 281 7.14 18.72 18.86
CA GLU A 281 7.51 20.09 19.20
C GLU A 281 8.88 20.51 18.62
N ALA A 282 9.51 19.65 17.81
CA ALA A 282 10.80 19.95 17.20
C ALA A 282 10.69 21.02 16.09
N ASP A 283 11.78 21.75 15.87
CA ASP A 283 11.91 22.71 14.76
C ASP A 283 12.29 22.05 13.41
N VAL A 284 13.01 20.92 13.48
CA VAL A 284 13.49 20.17 12.31
C VAL A 284 12.89 18.78 12.35
N PHE A 285 12.34 18.33 11.23
CA PHE A 285 11.75 16.99 11.10
C PHE A 285 12.43 16.17 10.03
N VAL A 286 12.52 14.86 10.26
CA VAL A 286 12.75 13.86 9.22
C VAL A 286 11.43 13.15 8.93
N LEU A 287 11.06 13.05 7.64
CA LEU A 287 9.79 12.49 7.23
C LEU A 287 10.02 11.48 6.11
N GLY A 288 9.53 10.26 6.29
CA GLY A 288 9.70 9.19 5.31
C GLY A 288 8.48 8.31 5.16
N SER A 289 8.50 7.49 4.10
CA SER A 289 7.54 6.44 3.82
C SER A 289 8.27 5.21 3.28
N GLY A 290 7.70 4.02 3.45
CA GLY A 290 8.39 2.78 3.08
C GLY A 290 9.72 2.61 3.83
N CYS A 291 10.71 1.97 3.22
CA CYS A 291 11.99 1.76 3.88
C CYS A 291 12.77 3.06 4.15
N ALA A 292 12.47 4.18 3.45
CA ALA A 292 13.03 5.47 3.79
C ALA A 292 12.57 5.97 5.18
N ALA A 293 11.39 5.53 5.66
CA ALA A 293 10.96 5.82 7.02
C ALA A 293 11.85 5.10 8.06
N ALA A 294 12.34 3.90 7.77
CA ALA A 294 13.30 3.21 8.65
C ALA A 294 14.62 3.99 8.79
N GLN A 295 15.16 4.52 7.68
CA GLN A 295 16.35 5.37 7.74
C GLN A 295 16.08 6.70 8.46
N CYS A 296 14.90 7.30 8.27
CA CYS A 296 14.49 8.49 9.03
C CYS A 296 14.40 8.20 10.55
N ARG A 297 13.84 7.05 10.91
CA ARG A 297 13.73 6.61 12.31
C ARG A 297 15.10 6.43 12.93
N GLU A 298 16.04 5.84 12.21
CA GLU A 298 17.41 5.65 12.67
C GLU A 298 18.17 6.98 12.77
N ALA A 299 18.01 7.89 11.80
CA ALA A 299 18.58 9.23 11.89
C ALA A 299 18.00 10.04 13.08
N HIS A 300 16.69 9.91 13.31
CA HIS A 300 16.04 10.49 14.49
C HIS A 300 16.64 9.96 15.80
N ARG A 301 16.87 8.63 15.90
CA ARG A 301 17.52 8.00 17.06
C ARG A 301 18.93 8.54 17.28
N TYR A 302 19.76 8.61 16.23
CA TYR A 302 21.13 9.18 16.33
C TYR A 302 21.11 10.65 16.72
N ALA A 303 20.21 11.45 16.13
CA ALA A 303 20.06 12.85 16.50
C ALA A 303 19.71 13.01 17.99
N GLN A 304 18.85 12.16 18.54
CA GLN A 304 18.53 12.15 19.97
C GLN A 304 19.74 11.78 20.84
N GLU A 305 20.53 10.80 20.42
CA GLU A 305 21.78 10.41 21.11
C GLU A 305 22.80 11.55 21.14
N ASP A 306 22.84 12.35 20.07
CA ASP A 306 23.68 13.55 19.97
C ASP A 306 23.07 14.77 20.71
N GLY A 307 21.91 14.61 21.37
CA GLY A 307 21.23 15.68 22.11
C GLY A 307 20.51 16.71 21.21
N LEU A 308 20.26 16.37 19.94
CA LEU A 308 19.56 17.24 18.99
C LEU A 308 18.05 17.02 19.08
N SER A 309 17.27 18.11 19.07
CA SER A 309 15.81 18.04 19.03
C SER A 309 15.32 17.94 17.59
N VAL A 310 15.08 16.72 17.13
CA VAL A 310 14.56 16.42 15.80
C VAL A 310 13.24 15.69 15.93
N GLY A 311 12.23 16.02 15.11
CA GLY A 311 10.97 15.30 15.01
C GLY A 311 11.05 14.22 13.94
N PHE A 312 10.22 13.19 14.09
CA PHE A 312 10.09 12.12 13.09
C PHE A 312 8.64 11.94 12.67
N VAL A 313 8.41 11.79 11.37
CA VAL A 313 7.10 11.45 10.81
C VAL A 313 7.24 10.27 9.84
N LYS A 314 6.50 9.19 10.10
CA LYS A 314 6.30 8.09 9.15
C LYS A 314 4.96 8.28 8.46
N VAL A 315 4.95 8.28 7.14
CA VAL A 315 3.74 8.29 6.31
C VAL A 315 3.41 6.86 5.90
N LYS A 316 2.26 6.34 6.36
CA LYS A 316 1.77 4.99 6.08
C LYS A 316 0.86 4.96 4.86
N ALA A 317 -0.01 5.99 4.71
CA ALA A 317 -0.94 6.13 3.61
C ALA A 317 -0.47 7.16 2.59
N ILE A 318 -0.30 6.72 1.35
CA ILE A 318 0.04 7.59 0.21
C ILE A 318 -1.22 8.10 -0.47
N ARG A 319 -2.29 7.30 -0.46
CA ARG A 319 -3.65 7.67 -0.92
C ARG A 319 -4.69 6.99 -0.03
N PRO A 320 -5.64 7.75 0.54
CA PRO A 320 -5.70 9.23 0.55
C PRO A 320 -4.47 9.81 1.25
N PHE A 321 -3.95 10.93 0.74
CA PHE A 321 -2.81 11.59 1.39
C PHE A 321 -3.27 12.27 2.69
N PRO A 322 -2.58 12.09 3.83
CA PRO A 322 -2.98 12.60 5.14
C PRO A 322 -2.62 14.08 5.30
N THR A 323 -3.22 14.92 4.46
CA THR A 323 -2.87 16.35 4.37
C THR A 323 -3.06 17.10 5.68
N GLN A 324 -4.15 16.83 6.42
CA GLN A 324 -4.43 17.52 7.68
C GLN A 324 -3.48 17.06 8.78
N GLU A 325 -3.25 15.75 8.86
CA GLU A 325 -2.35 15.13 9.84
C GLU A 325 -0.91 15.63 9.64
N ILE A 326 -0.47 15.77 8.39
CA ILE A 326 0.85 16.35 8.06
C ILE A 326 0.92 17.82 8.48
N ARG A 327 -0.12 18.62 8.21
CA ARG A 327 -0.17 20.03 8.66
C ARG A 327 -0.07 20.15 10.18
N ASP A 328 -0.81 19.32 10.88
CA ASP A 328 -0.87 19.36 12.34
C ASP A 328 0.46 18.90 12.96
N ALA A 329 1.07 17.85 12.39
CA ALA A 329 2.37 17.35 12.84
C ALA A 329 3.51 18.35 12.60
N LEU A 330 3.47 19.10 11.50
CA LEU A 330 4.54 19.99 11.07
C LEU A 330 4.27 21.49 11.35
N LYS A 331 3.24 21.80 12.14
CA LYS A 331 2.82 23.20 12.40
C LYS A 331 3.91 24.12 12.96
N ASN A 332 4.87 23.54 13.71
CA ASN A 332 5.98 24.25 14.35
C ASN A 332 7.30 24.08 13.55
N ALA A 333 7.31 23.27 12.49
CA ALA A 333 8.53 22.94 11.76
C ALA A 333 9.09 24.18 11.03
N LYS A 334 10.40 24.34 11.08
CA LYS A 334 11.18 25.29 10.25
C LYS A 334 11.79 24.59 9.04
N ALA A 335 12.14 23.31 9.18
CA ALA A 335 12.66 22.47 8.10
C ALA A 335 12.10 21.05 8.19
N VAL A 336 11.86 20.44 7.03
CA VAL A 336 11.43 19.05 6.90
C VAL A 336 12.32 18.34 5.88
N ILE A 337 13.04 17.34 6.33
CA ILE A 337 13.93 16.53 5.51
C ILE A 337 13.14 15.31 5.05
N VAL A 338 12.95 15.17 3.72
CA VAL A 338 12.17 14.11 3.09
C VAL A 338 13.07 13.27 2.19
N PRO A 339 13.80 12.29 2.73
CA PRO A 339 14.63 11.40 1.92
C PRO A 339 13.77 10.39 1.16
N GLU A 340 14.15 10.07 -0.07
CA GLU A 340 13.35 9.20 -0.94
C GLU A 340 14.19 8.28 -1.83
N HIS A 341 13.66 7.08 -2.10
CA HIS A 341 14.16 6.14 -3.10
C HIS A 341 13.56 6.40 -4.50
N ASN A 342 13.55 7.66 -4.93
CA ASN A 342 13.17 8.05 -6.29
C ASN A 342 13.76 9.42 -6.62
N ILE A 343 14.03 9.64 -7.92
CA ILE A 343 14.60 10.92 -8.40
C ILE A 343 13.58 12.06 -8.40
N ILE A 344 12.31 11.76 -8.50
CA ILE A 344 11.26 12.79 -8.72
C ILE A 344 10.82 13.51 -7.44
N GLY A 345 11.18 13.01 -6.26
CA GLY A 345 10.75 13.58 -4.97
C GLY A 345 9.23 13.49 -4.79
N LEU A 346 8.70 12.29 -4.88
CA LEU A 346 7.26 12.04 -4.89
C LEU A 346 6.60 12.48 -3.58
N LEU A 347 7.11 11.97 -2.45
CA LEU A 347 6.61 12.31 -1.12
C LEU A 347 6.90 13.78 -0.76
N CYS A 348 8.08 14.27 -1.12
CA CYS A 348 8.47 15.66 -0.90
C CYS A 348 7.48 16.63 -1.58
N LYS A 349 7.01 16.35 -2.79
CA LYS A 349 6.01 17.14 -3.49
C LYS A 349 4.65 17.12 -2.79
N GLU A 350 4.21 15.96 -2.30
CA GLU A 350 2.96 15.83 -1.56
C GLU A 350 3.01 16.60 -0.23
N VAL A 351 4.14 16.52 0.49
CA VAL A 351 4.36 17.28 1.73
C VAL A 351 4.36 18.79 1.44
N LYS A 352 5.07 19.24 0.39
CA LYS A 352 5.04 20.65 -0.04
C LYS A 352 3.62 21.14 -0.36
N ALA A 353 2.83 20.31 -1.03
CA ALA A 353 1.44 20.65 -1.35
C ALA A 353 0.53 20.68 -0.10
N ALA A 354 0.84 19.84 0.90
CA ALA A 354 0.11 19.83 2.16
C ALA A 354 0.38 21.10 3.02
N ILE A 355 1.56 21.71 2.90
CA ILE A 355 1.99 22.88 3.70
C ILE A 355 2.06 24.11 2.79
N PRO A 356 0.96 24.84 2.58
CA PRO A 356 0.87 25.87 1.54
C PRO A 356 1.61 27.19 1.84
N ASN A 357 2.09 27.41 3.07
CA ASN A 357 2.71 28.67 3.46
C ASN A 357 4.23 28.54 3.56
N GLY A 358 4.90 29.00 2.53
CA GLY A 358 6.30 29.02 2.15
C GLY A 358 7.41 29.41 3.15
N GLY A 359 7.21 29.23 4.45
CA GLY A 359 8.27 29.46 5.44
C GLY A 359 9.07 28.20 5.81
N ILE A 360 8.55 27.00 5.44
CA ILE A 360 9.17 25.73 5.79
C ILE A 360 10.01 25.21 4.60
N VAL A 361 11.28 24.97 4.84
CA VAL A 361 12.15 24.31 3.84
C VAL A 361 11.83 22.82 3.84
N VAL A 362 11.34 22.31 2.71
CA VAL A 362 11.03 20.88 2.54
C VAL A 362 11.91 20.33 1.42
N GLU A 363 12.95 19.63 1.77
CA GLU A 363 13.89 18.98 0.83
C GLU A 363 14.48 17.73 1.49
N GLY A 364 15.24 16.92 0.74
CA GLY A 364 15.91 15.74 1.29
C GLY A 364 16.77 15.03 0.25
N PRO A 365 17.69 14.18 0.69
CA PRO A 365 18.51 13.39 -0.20
C PRO A 365 17.65 12.41 -0.99
N ARG A 366 18.01 12.21 -2.26
CA ARG A 366 17.34 11.28 -3.15
C ARG A 366 18.32 10.25 -3.67
N VAL A 367 17.97 8.99 -3.47
CA VAL A 367 18.68 7.86 -4.06
C VAL A 367 17.75 7.12 -5.01
N TYR A 368 18.29 6.55 -6.06
CA TYR A 368 17.51 5.88 -7.10
C TYR A 368 18.35 4.80 -7.80
N GLY A 369 17.69 3.98 -8.60
CA GLY A 369 18.35 2.90 -9.32
C GLY A 369 18.84 1.75 -8.43
N GLY A 370 18.30 1.63 -7.21
CA GLY A 370 18.60 0.55 -6.28
C GLY A 370 19.75 0.82 -5.31
N MET A 371 20.14 2.07 -5.19
CA MET A 371 21.09 2.47 -4.16
C MET A 371 20.42 2.50 -2.79
N THR A 372 21.15 2.10 -1.76
CA THR A 372 20.73 2.32 -0.37
C THR A 372 20.77 3.81 -0.03
N LEU A 373 19.88 4.23 0.85
CA LEU A 373 19.88 5.59 1.41
C LEU A 373 20.72 5.59 2.69
N PRO A 374 21.95 6.14 2.68
CA PRO A 374 22.77 6.20 3.88
C PRO A 374 22.16 7.13 4.91
N VAL A 375 22.12 6.70 6.17
CA VAL A 375 21.62 7.50 7.29
C VAL A 375 22.46 8.77 7.49
N GLU A 376 23.73 8.69 7.18
CA GLU A 376 24.70 9.80 7.23
C GLU A 376 24.30 10.98 6.36
N LEU A 377 23.67 10.71 5.19
CA LEU A 377 23.15 11.80 4.34
C LEU A 377 21.99 12.52 5.02
N ILE A 378 21.14 11.79 5.73
CA ILE A 378 20.03 12.38 6.49
C ILE A 378 20.59 13.18 7.68
N MET A 379 21.55 12.63 8.40
CA MET A 379 22.23 13.31 9.52
C MET A 379 22.90 14.62 9.08
N LYS A 380 23.55 14.62 7.92
CA LYS A 380 24.12 15.83 7.33
C LYS A 380 23.05 16.92 7.11
N GLU A 381 21.91 16.56 6.54
CA GLU A 381 20.82 17.52 6.31
C GLU A 381 20.21 18.01 7.63
N ILE A 382 20.14 17.16 8.67
CA ILE A 382 19.72 17.55 10.03
C ILE A 382 20.67 18.62 10.58
N HIS A 383 21.97 18.37 10.57
CA HIS A 383 22.97 19.30 11.09
C HIS A 383 22.96 20.63 10.30
N THR A 384 22.90 20.54 8.98
CA THR A 384 22.78 21.74 8.11
C THR A 384 21.55 22.57 8.47
N SER A 385 20.39 21.93 8.66
CA SER A 385 19.14 22.59 9.02
C SER A 385 19.16 23.24 10.41
N LEU A 386 20.00 22.70 11.31
CA LEU A 386 20.23 23.26 12.65
C LEU A 386 21.39 24.29 12.69
N GLY A 387 22.03 24.55 11.55
CA GLY A 387 23.19 25.45 11.48
C GLY A 387 24.47 24.88 12.11
N LEU A 388 24.59 23.55 12.18
CA LEU A 388 25.70 22.81 12.73
C LEU A 388 26.60 22.25 11.61
N GLU A 389 27.89 22.07 11.90
CA GLU A 389 28.80 21.33 11.01
C GLU A 389 28.63 19.82 11.18
N TYR A 390 28.76 19.07 10.10
CA TYR A 390 28.75 17.62 10.09
C TYR A 390 29.85 17.07 9.20
N ASP A 391 30.76 16.32 9.79
CA ASP A 391 31.85 15.66 9.05
C ASP A 391 31.32 14.33 8.45
N LEU A 392 31.02 14.36 7.16
CA LEU A 392 30.45 13.20 6.45
C LEU A 392 31.54 12.11 6.30
N LYS A 393 31.39 11.04 7.05
CA LYS A 393 32.19 9.81 6.90
C LYS A 393 31.42 8.82 6.03
N LEU A 394 31.62 8.88 4.72
CA LEU A 394 31.09 7.90 3.74
C LEU A 394 32.03 6.71 3.60
#